data_7f645017ea9350ffc9a8dab1a6db32b0
#
_entry.id   7f645017ea9350ffc9a8dab1a6db32b0
#
_cell.length_a   1.000
_cell.length_b   1.000
_cell.length_c   1.000
_cell.angle_alpha   90.00
_cell.angle_beta   90.00
_cell.angle_gamma   90.00
#
_symmetry.space_group_name_H-M   'P 1'
#
loop_
_entity.id
_entity.type
_entity.pdbx_description
1 polymer ?
#
loop_
_entity_poly.entity_id
_entity_poly.type
_entity_poly.pdbx_seq_one_letter_code
_entity_poly.pdbx_strand_id
1 'polypeptide(L)' 'MYRFNVRRMKAERIARGISIAEMATKLEMAPGTYSKKENGHIRITVDDLAKIFEVLNIPEKECGIFFTVEVAKMTT' A
#
# COMPACT_ATOMS: atom_id res chain seq x y z
N MET A 1 17.27 -2.79 -4.01
CA MET A 1 15.95 -2.97 -4.63
C MET A 1 14.88 -2.26 -3.81
N TYR A 2 14.02 -1.53 -4.48
CA TYR A 2 12.90 -0.89 -3.82
C TYR A 2 11.75 -1.87 -3.65
N ARG A 3 11.09 -1.82 -2.51
CA ARG A 3 9.92 -2.64 -2.22
C ARG A 3 8.82 -1.76 -1.65
N PHE A 4 7.58 -1.98 -2.12
CA PHE A 4 6.44 -1.28 -1.56
C PHE A 4 6.13 -1.81 -0.16
N ASN A 5 5.97 -0.90 0.79
CA ASN A 5 5.73 -1.26 2.19
C ASN A 5 4.23 -1.37 2.46
N VAL A 6 3.68 -2.58 2.34
CA VAL A 6 2.25 -2.81 2.59
C VAL A 6 1.86 -2.55 4.05
N ARG A 7 2.79 -2.73 4.97
CA ARG A 7 2.52 -2.44 6.39
C ARG A 7 2.31 -0.95 6.60
N ARG A 8 3.07 -0.13 5.88
CA ARG A 8 2.89 1.33 5.93
C ARG A 8 1.54 1.71 5.35
N MET A 9 1.13 1.09 4.25
CA MET A 9 -0.19 1.31 3.66
C MET A 9 -1.28 1.01 4.67
N LYS A 10 -1.20 -0.13 5.33
CA LYS A 10 -2.16 -0.53 6.36
C LYS A 10 -2.19 0.49 7.51
N ALA A 11 -1.02 0.91 8.00
CA ALA A 11 -0.91 1.86 9.08
C ALA A 11 -1.54 3.21 8.71
N GLU A 12 -1.28 3.70 7.50
CA GLU A 12 -1.84 4.97 7.03
C GLU A 12 -3.35 4.88 6.85
N ARG A 13 -3.86 3.73 6.39
CA ARG A 13 -5.30 3.50 6.30
C ARG A 13 -5.96 3.55 7.67
N ILE A 14 -5.39 2.84 8.63
CA ILE A 14 -5.91 2.77 10.00
C ILE A 14 -5.85 4.14 10.66
N ALA A 15 -4.74 4.86 10.48
CA ALA A 15 -4.57 6.20 11.03
C ALA A 15 -5.66 7.17 10.56
N ARG A 16 -6.22 6.94 9.37
CA ARG A 16 -7.29 7.76 8.81
C ARG A 16 -8.68 7.23 9.11
N GLY A 17 -8.79 6.16 9.88
CA GLY A 17 -10.07 5.57 10.23
C GLY A 17 -10.80 4.93 9.06
N ILE A 18 -10.09 4.53 8.02
CA ILE A 18 -10.69 3.91 6.83
C ILE A 18 -10.73 2.40 7.02
N SER A 19 -11.91 1.80 6.90
CA SER A 19 -12.06 0.34 6.99
C SER A 19 -11.56 -0.33 5.71
N ILE A 20 -11.32 -1.64 5.80
CA ILE A 20 -10.96 -2.44 4.62
C ILE A 20 -12.05 -2.32 3.55
N ALA A 21 -13.32 -2.41 3.95
CA ALA A 21 -14.44 -2.30 3.01
C ALA A 21 -14.47 -0.93 2.32
N GLU A 22 -14.28 0.14 3.08
CA GLU A 22 -14.23 1.49 2.52
C GLU A 22 -13.05 1.67 1.55
N MET A 23 -11.89 1.17 1.95
CA MET A 23 -10.70 1.25 1.10
C MET A 23 -10.91 0.51 -0.21
N ALA A 24 -11.45 -0.71 -0.12
CA ALA A 24 -11.76 -1.52 -1.30
C ALA A 24 -12.73 -0.81 -2.25
N THR A 25 -13.79 -0.23 -1.70
CA THR A 25 -14.77 0.53 -2.48
C THR A 25 -14.09 1.69 -3.21
N LYS A 26 -13.26 2.45 -2.50
CA LYS A 26 -12.54 3.58 -3.09
C LYS A 26 -11.54 3.16 -4.16
N LEU A 27 -10.99 1.96 -4.03
CA LEU A 27 -10.05 1.39 -5.01
C LEU A 27 -10.76 0.58 -6.10
N GLU A 28 -12.09 0.53 -6.05
CA GLU A 28 -12.91 -0.20 -7.03
C GLU A 28 -12.58 -1.68 -7.11
N MET A 29 -12.40 -2.31 -5.96
CA MET A 29 -12.13 -3.74 -5.88
C MET A 29 -12.95 -4.39 -4.74
N ALA A 30 -13.06 -5.70 -4.77
CA ALA A 30 -13.73 -6.43 -3.72
C ALA A 30 -12.94 -6.36 -2.41
N PRO A 31 -13.60 -6.32 -1.24
CA PRO A 31 -12.91 -6.28 0.05
C PRO A 31 -11.91 -7.42 0.25
N GLY A 32 -12.24 -8.63 -0.19
CA GLY A 32 -11.33 -9.77 -0.11
C GLY A 32 -10.08 -9.58 -0.94
N THR A 33 -10.22 -8.99 -2.12
CA THR A 33 -9.08 -8.67 -3.00
C THR A 33 -8.17 -7.65 -2.34
N TYR A 34 -8.75 -6.58 -1.81
CA TYR A 34 -7.96 -5.56 -1.12
C TYR A 34 -7.23 -6.15 0.09
N SER A 35 -7.94 -6.95 0.90
CA SER A 35 -7.35 -7.59 2.08
C SER A 35 -6.13 -8.45 1.70
N LYS A 36 -6.22 -9.20 0.61
CA LYS A 36 -5.10 -10.01 0.13
C LYS A 36 -3.93 -9.14 -0.33
N LYS A 37 -4.19 -7.99 -0.94
CA LYS A 37 -3.14 -7.05 -1.33
C LYS A 37 -2.47 -6.45 -0.11
N GLU A 38 -3.25 -6.05 0.89
CA GLU A 38 -2.72 -5.49 2.13
C GLU A 38 -1.89 -6.50 2.93
N ASN A 39 -2.23 -7.78 2.83
CA ASN A 39 -1.50 -8.86 3.48
C ASN A 39 -0.34 -9.42 2.64
N GLY A 40 -0.12 -8.87 1.47
CA GLY A 40 0.99 -9.27 0.62
C GLY A 40 0.76 -10.55 -0.20
N HIS A 41 -0.47 -11.07 -0.22
CA HIS A 41 -0.79 -12.29 -0.97
C HIS A 41 -1.03 -12.02 -2.45
N ILE A 42 -1.42 -10.80 -2.80
CA ILE A 42 -1.60 -10.35 -4.18
C ILE A 42 -0.78 -9.07 -4.35
N ARG A 43 -0.11 -8.95 -5.47
CA ARG A 43 0.74 -7.79 -5.75
C ARG A 43 -0.06 -6.52 -5.91
N ILE A 44 0.50 -5.43 -5.42
CA ILE A 44 0.01 -4.07 -5.67
C ILE A 44 0.51 -3.67 -7.05
N THR A 45 -0.40 -3.26 -7.92
CA THR A 45 -0.04 -2.77 -9.25
C THR A 45 0.31 -1.29 -9.19
N VAL A 46 0.93 -0.77 -10.25
CA VAL A 46 1.22 0.67 -10.35
C VAL A 46 -0.08 1.48 -10.33
N ASP A 47 -1.12 0.99 -10.99
CA ASP A 47 -2.42 1.65 -10.98
C ASP A 47 -3.03 1.65 -9.57
N ASP A 48 -2.87 0.55 -8.85
CA ASP A 48 -3.29 0.49 -7.45
C ASP A 48 -2.58 1.55 -6.63
N LEU A 49 -1.27 1.70 -6.81
CA LEU A 49 -0.47 2.70 -6.10
C LEU A 49 -0.99 4.11 -6.32
N ALA A 50 -1.26 4.45 -7.56
CA ALA A 50 -1.78 5.78 -7.90
C ALA A 50 -3.08 6.06 -7.14
N LYS A 51 -3.99 5.10 -7.15
CA LYS A 51 -5.28 5.23 -6.45
C LYS A 51 -5.11 5.24 -4.93
N ILE A 52 -4.22 4.41 -4.40
CA ILE A 52 -3.94 4.36 -2.96
C ILE A 52 -3.44 5.72 -2.46
N PHE A 53 -2.51 6.33 -3.17
CA PHE A 53 -2.00 7.65 -2.79
C PHE A 53 -3.09 8.71 -2.83
N GLU A 54 -3.99 8.65 -3.80
CA GLU A 54 -5.12 9.56 -3.87
C GLU A 54 -6.10 9.35 -2.71
N VAL A 55 -6.48 8.09 -2.46
CA VAL A 55 -7.44 7.77 -1.40
C VAL A 55 -6.90 8.15 -0.03
N LEU A 56 -5.63 7.89 0.22
CA LEU A 56 -4.98 8.23 1.48
C LEU A 56 -4.54 9.70 1.54
N ASN A 57 -4.71 10.42 0.44
CA ASN A 57 -4.36 11.83 0.36
C ASN A 57 -2.89 12.08 0.68
N ILE A 58 -2.02 11.24 0.12
CA ILE A 58 -0.58 11.34 0.33
C ILE A 58 0.00 12.39 -0.61
N PRO A 59 0.66 13.43 -0.10
CA PRO A 59 1.30 14.42 -0.96
C PRO A 59 2.41 13.76 -1.81
N GLU A 60 2.58 14.25 -3.02
CA GLU A 60 3.58 13.71 -3.94
C GLU A 60 4.96 13.56 -3.30
N LYS A 61 5.39 14.57 -2.57
CA LYS A 61 6.70 14.58 -1.91
C LYS A 61 6.84 13.53 -0.82
N GLU A 62 5.73 12.96 -0.34
CA GLU A 62 5.74 11.96 0.72
C GLU A 62 5.50 10.54 0.21
N CYS A 63 5.29 10.34 -1.09
CA CYS A 63 5.07 9.01 -1.65
C CYS A 63 6.24 8.05 -1.37
N GLY A 64 7.43 8.59 -1.22
CA GLY A 64 8.61 7.79 -0.93
C GLY A 64 8.58 7.04 0.40
N ILE A 65 7.76 7.48 1.36
CA ILE A 65 7.66 6.80 2.66
C ILE A 65 7.08 5.40 2.54
N PHE A 66 6.41 5.11 1.42
CA PHE A 66 5.81 3.80 1.16
C PHE A 66 6.78 2.80 0.56
N PHE A 67 8.01 3.19 0.34
CA PHE A 67 9.01 2.30 -0.25
C PHE A 67 10.16 2.09 0.72
N THR A 68 10.61 0.84 0.79
CA THR A 68 11.80 0.48 1.53
C THR A 68 12.85 0.02 0.55
N VAL A 69 14.10 0.23 0.91
CA VAL A 69 15.22 -0.28 0.12
C VAL A 69 15.70 -1.57 0.76
N GLU A 70 15.58 -2.65 0.01
CA GLU A 70 16.14 -3.93 0.43
C GLU A 70 17.55 -4.04 -0.12
N VAL A 71 18.49 -4.09 0.78
CA VAL A 71 19.89 -4.34 0.41
C VAL A 71 20.08 -5.85 0.43
N ALA A 72 20.54 -6.41 -0.68
CA ALA A 72 20.87 -7.83 -0.70
C ALA A 72 21.88 -8.10 0.40
N LYS A 73 21.53 -9.00 1.31
CA LYS A 73 22.45 -9.41 2.36
C LYS A 73 23.62 -10.11 1.70
N MET A 74 24.74 -9.44 1.71
CA MET A 74 25.99 -10.09 1.33
C MET A 74 26.36 -11.00 2.46
N THR A 75 26.08 -12.26 2.28
CA THR A 75 26.67 -13.25 3.19
C THR A 75 28.10 -13.46 2.77
N THR A 76 28.94 -13.03 3.58
CA THR A 76 30.34 -13.43 3.50
C THR A 76 30.56 -14.61 4.41
#